data_853dbd9d70216a747761c77254fcfe3d
#
_entry.id   853dbd9d70216a747761c77254fcfe3d
#
_cell.length_a   1.000
_cell.length_b   1.000
_cell.length_c   1.000
_cell.angle_alpha   90.00
_cell.angle_beta   90.00
_cell.angle_gamma   90.00
#
_symmetry.space_group_name_H-M   'P 1'
#
loop_
_entity.id
_entity.type
_entity.pdbx_description
1 polymer ?
#
loop_
_entity_poly.entity_id
_entity_poly.type
_entity_poly.pdbx_seq_one_letter_code
_entity_poly.pdbx_strand_id
1 'polypeptide(L)'
;MKTPFSIAEIKTTMKYLESLFDVVRLVDPIETAILTIKNGKIHREKYSCYKVWDKKNRCEICSSICALTAQCPKTKHEFLSNNIFYVVSQPIYIILTEKEIVKAVLEIISRTSDHLLETPIQQQNFFALLNETQRKLYEDELTGVYNRRYLNEFLFLQHKNSKIPEKLTIIFMDLQNFKLINDTYGHLIGDKLLKNIAQTLVANVRTQDSVIRFGGDEFIIILTNCTEDHIQYKIDKLKARLYAICYDTKSNLHITANFGYSHSNKFILSDAMLQTMIQKADSMMYNEKKLAKKSLNSTFI
;
A
#
# COMPACT_ATOMS: atom_id res chain seq x y z
N MET A 1 15.12 19.21 6.26
CA MET A 1 13.70 19.59 6.53
C MET A 1 13.33 20.70 5.57
N LYS A 2 12.15 20.65 4.95
CA LYS A 2 11.66 21.80 4.16
C LYS A 2 11.31 22.94 5.11
N THR A 3 11.69 24.17 4.76
CA THR A 3 11.39 25.36 5.55
C THR A 3 9.88 25.54 5.65
N PRO A 4 9.30 25.62 6.83
CA PRO A 4 7.85 25.84 6.98
C PRO A 4 7.49 27.26 6.57
N PHE A 5 6.27 27.43 6.05
CA PHE A 5 5.71 28.70 5.66
C PHE A 5 5.07 29.43 6.85
N SER A 6 5.26 30.73 6.96
CA SER A 6 4.35 31.56 7.73
C SER A 6 2.99 31.68 7.02
N ILE A 7 1.95 32.10 7.75
CA ILE A 7 0.62 32.35 7.15
C ILE A 7 0.68 33.42 6.04
N ALA A 8 1.50 34.43 6.21
CA ALA A 8 1.66 35.51 5.21
C ALA A 8 2.31 34.99 3.93
N GLU A 9 3.38 34.19 4.06
CA GLU A 9 4.09 33.60 2.91
C GLU A 9 3.20 32.64 2.13
N ILE A 10 2.50 31.71 2.81
CA ILE A 10 1.64 30.78 2.10
C ILE A 10 0.48 31.48 1.39
N LYS A 11 -0.09 32.53 2.01
CA LYS A 11 -1.15 33.33 1.37
C LYS A 11 -0.64 34.04 0.12
N THR A 12 0.55 34.62 0.16
CA THR A 12 1.19 35.26 -1.00
C THR A 12 1.50 34.25 -2.09
N THR A 13 2.05 33.09 -1.72
CA THR A 13 2.35 32.00 -2.66
C THR A 13 1.09 31.49 -3.33
N MET A 14 0.01 31.24 -2.58
CA MET A 14 -1.26 30.81 -3.15
C MET A 14 -1.82 31.84 -4.14
N LYS A 15 -1.84 33.11 -3.77
CA LYS A 15 -2.33 34.19 -4.64
C LYS A 15 -1.55 34.27 -5.96
N TYR A 16 -0.24 34.05 -5.90
CA TYR A 16 0.58 33.99 -7.11
C TYR A 16 0.23 32.78 -7.96
N LEU A 17 0.11 31.60 -7.34
CA LEU A 17 -0.24 30.37 -8.06
C LEU A 17 -1.66 30.42 -8.65
N GLU A 18 -2.62 31.06 -7.99
CA GLU A 18 -3.99 31.26 -8.49
C GLU A 18 -4.03 32.09 -9.79
N SER A 19 -2.99 32.86 -10.09
CA SER A 19 -2.87 33.57 -11.38
C SER A 19 -2.36 32.67 -12.52
N LEU A 20 -1.83 31.48 -12.20
CA LEU A 20 -1.19 30.57 -13.17
C LEU A 20 -1.96 29.26 -13.36
N PHE A 21 -2.78 28.87 -12.39
CA PHE A 21 -3.44 27.56 -12.37
C PHE A 21 -4.95 27.70 -12.12
N ASP A 22 -5.73 26.76 -12.62
CA ASP A 22 -7.21 26.82 -12.54
C ASP A 22 -7.72 26.75 -11.10
N VAL A 23 -7.10 25.94 -10.25
CA VAL A 23 -7.43 25.86 -8.82
C VAL A 23 -6.18 25.68 -8.00
N VAL A 24 -6.05 26.48 -6.96
CA VAL A 24 -5.01 26.36 -5.93
C VAL A 24 -5.70 26.32 -4.58
N ARG A 25 -5.43 25.29 -3.79
CA ARG A 25 -6.10 25.13 -2.50
C ARG A 25 -5.23 24.41 -1.49
N LEU A 26 -5.51 24.66 -0.20
CA LEU A 26 -4.95 23.89 0.90
C LEU A 26 -5.93 22.80 1.30
N VAL A 27 -5.41 21.62 1.55
CA VAL A 27 -6.21 20.49 2.04
C VAL A 27 -5.57 19.83 3.26
N ASP A 28 -6.42 19.41 4.19
CA ASP A 28 -6.10 18.43 5.20
C ASP A 28 -6.57 17.07 4.66
N PRO A 29 -5.66 16.23 4.11
CA PRO A 29 -6.09 14.99 3.49
C PRO A 29 -6.50 13.93 4.52
N ILE A 30 -6.11 14.07 5.79
CA ILE A 30 -6.50 13.16 6.87
C ILE A 30 -7.98 13.36 7.19
N GLU A 31 -8.36 14.60 7.44
CA GLU A 31 -9.76 14.98 7.74
C GLU A 31 -10.61 15.19 6.48
N THR A 32 -10.03 15.04 5.28
CA THR A 32 -10.67 15.30 3.98
C THR A 32 -11.23 16.72 3.85
N ALA A 33 -10.64 17.67 4.55
CA ALA A 33 -11.13 19.05 4.62
C ALA A 33 -10.35 19.99 3.70
N ILE A 34 -11.04 21.02 3.18
CA ILE A 34 -10.40 22.17 2.57
C ILE A 34 -10.02 23.13 3.70
N LEU A 35 -8.80 23.66 3.64
CA LEU A 35 -8.31 24.64 4.58
C LEU A 35 -8.35 26.03 3.95
N THR A 36 -8.85 27.01 4.68
CA THR A 36 -8.86 28.42 4.29
C THR A 36 -8.16 29.28 5.32
N ILE A 37 -7.56 30.37 4.86
CA ILE A 37 -6.86 31.34 5.72
C ILE A 37 -7.72 32.58 5.85
N LYS A 38 -8.35 32.77 7.03
CA LYS A 38 -9.17 33.94 7.36
C LYS A 38 -8.65 34.57 8.63
N ASN A 39 -8.48 35.92 8.64
CA ASN A 39 -8.01 36.68 9.79
C ASN A 39 -6.72 36.11 10.45
N GLY A 40 -5.76 35.69 9.64
CA GLY A 40 -4.50 35.15 10.14
C GLY A 40 -4.61 33.76 10.80
N LYS A 41 -5.73 33.08 10.65
CA LYS A 41 -5.96 31.73 11.19
C LYS A 41 -6.36 30.75 10.09
N ILE A 42 -6.04 29.48 10.28
CA ILE A 42 -6.49 28.39 9.41
C ILE A 42 -7.85 27.91 9.89
N HIS A 43 -8.81 27.89 8.97
CA HIS A 43 -10.16 27.38 9.18
C HIS A 43 -10.37 26.13 8.32
N ARG A 44 -11.00 25.12 8.89
CA ARG A 44 -11.47 23.93 8.15
C ARG A 44 -12.86 24.22 7.61
N GLU A 45 -13.02 24.13 6.31
CA GLU A 45 -14.32 24.28 5.68
C GLU A 45 -15.16 22.98 5.87
N LYS A 46 -16.47 23.16 5.92
CA LYS A 46 -17.42 22.02 5.99
C LYS A 46 -17.44 21.19 4.68
N TYR A 47 -16.71 21.61 3.68
CA TYR A 47 -16.69 21.01 2.37
C TYR A 47 -15.54 20.02 2.25
N SER A 48 -15.87 18.75 1.91
CA SER A 48 -14.85 17.74 1.72
C SER A 48 -14.03 17.98 0.43
N CYS A 49 -12.71 17.77 0.49
CA CYS A 49 -11.81 18.06 -0.62
C CYS A 49 -12.12 17.27 -1.91
N TYR A 50 -12.75 16.10 -1.79
CA TYR A 50 -13.11 15.25 -2.92
C TYR A 50 -14.39 15.68 -3.66
N LYS A 51 -15.23 16.53 -3.06
CA LYS A 51 -16.48 17.00 -3.68
C LYS A 51 -16.26 17.87 -4.92
N VAL A 52 -15.11 18.50 -5.03
CA VAL A 52 -14.74 19.24 -6.25
C VAL A 52 -14.70 18.34 -7.49
N TRP A 53 -14.54 17.05 -7.30
CA TRP A 53 -14.52 16.03 -8.36
C TRP A 53 -15.87 15.32 -8.52
N ASP A 54 -16.95 15.91 -8.01
CA ASP A 54 -18.31 15.31 -7.98
C ASP A 54 -18.37 13.90 -7.39
N LYS A 55 -17.44 13.61 -6.48
CA LYS A 55 -17.35 12.30 -5.82
C LYS A 55 -18.20 12.28 -4.54
N LYS A 56 -18.92 11.18 -4.33
CA LYS A 56 -19.70 10.93 -3.10
C LYS A 56 -18.80 10.55 -1.92
N ASN A 57 -17.69 9.91 -2.21
CA ASN A 57 -16.74 9.39 -1.23
C ASN A 57 -15.34 9.92 -1.51
N ARG A 58 -14.45 9.71 -0.53
CA ARG A 58 -13.01 10.03 -0.65
C ARG A 58 -12.42 9.50 -1.97
N CYS A 59 -11.47 10.26 -2.54
CA CYS A 59 -10.78 9.85 -3.77
C CYS A 59 -10.16 8.46 -3.59
N GLU A 60 -10.34 7.60 -4.57
CA GLU A 60 -9.76 6.25 -4.56
C GLU A 60 -8.22 6.28 -4.49
N ILE A 61 -7.61 7.17 -5.26
CA ILE A 61 -6.19 7.49 -5.18
C ILE A 61 -6.07 8.94 -4.73
N CYS A 62 -5.68 9.14 -3.47
CA CYS A 62 -5.52 10.46 -2.90
C CYS A 62 -4.04 10.89 -2.97
N SER A 63 -3.68 11.66 -4.02
CA SER A 63 -2.31 12.18 -4.16
C SER A 63 -1.86 13.02 -2.97
N SER A 64 -2.79 13.68 -2.27
CA SER A 64 -2.49 14.53 -1.12
C SER A 64 -2.08 13.72 0.11
N ILE A 65 -2.72 12.57 0.36
CA ILE A 65 -2.25 11.65 1.41
C ILE A 65 -0.89 11.08 1.05
N CYS A 66 -0.71 10.64 -0.21
CA CYS A 66 0.59 10.17 -0.68
C CYS A 66 1.68 11.19 -0.45
N ALA A 67 1.42 12.43 -0.83
CA ALA A 67 2.38 13.50 -0.70
C ALA A 67 2.73 13.76 0.77
N LEU A 68 1.72 13.77 1.64
CA LEU A 68 1.90 14.00 3.07
C LEU A 68 2.70 12.86 3.73
N THR A 69 2.41 11.61 3.38
CA THR A 69 3.11 10.43 3.93
C THR A 69 4.53 10.32 3.40
N ALA A 70 4.72 10.45 2.08
CA ALA A 70 6.04 10.32 1.45
C ALA A 70 6.91 11.58 1.60
N GLN A 71 6.37 12.68 2.16
CA GLN A 71 7.05 13.97 2.32
C GLN A 71 7.65 14.52 1.01
N CYS A 72 7.05 14.17 -0.12
CA CYS A 72 7.46 14.63 -1.46
C CYS A 72 6.23 14.92 -2.32
N PRO A 73 6.36 15.73 -3.39
CA PRO A 73 5.26 15.98 -4.30
C PRO A 73 4.73 14.69 -4.93
N LYS A 74 3.42 14.63 -5.09
CA LYS A 74 2.73 13.56 -5.82
C LYS A 74 1.79 14.17 -6.82
N THR A 75 1.58 13.46 -7.92
CA THR A 75 0.73 13.91 -9.01
C THR A 75 -0.31 12.84 -9.35
N LYS A 76 -1.44 13.29 -9.90
CA LYS A 76 -2.46 12.41 -10.47
C LYS A 76 -3.25 13.13 -11.55
N HIS A 77 -4.01 12.36 -12.30
CA HIS A 77 -5.07 12.90 -13.16
C HIS A 77 -6.43 12.68 -12.51
N GLU A 78 -7.31 13.66 -12.61
CA GLU A 78 -8.71 13.58 -12.21
C GLU A 78 -9.60 13.96 -13.39
N PHE A 79 -10.83 13.44 -13.37
CA PHE A 79 -11.76 13.58 -14.48
C PHE A 79 -13.05 14.20 -13.95
N LEU A 80 -13.50 15.25 -14.60
CA LEU A 80 -14.74 15.93 -14.26
C LEU A 80 -15.38 16.49 -15.53
N SER A 81 -16.62 16.12 -15.81
CA SER A 81 -17.44 16.67 -16.92
C SER A 81 -16.68 16.75 -18.26
N ASN A 82 -16.14 15.62 -18.73
CA ASN A 82 -15.36 15.51 -19.97
C ASN A 82 -14.01 16.27 -19.99
N ASN A 83 -13.55 16.76 -18.86
CA ASN A 83 -12.24 17.41 -18.76
C ASN A 83 -11.28 16.54 -17.94
N ILE A 84 -10.01 16.58 -18.32
CA ILE A 84 -8.91 15.98 -17.59
C ILE A 84 -8.20 17.08 -16.81
N PHE A 85 -7.99 16.86 -15.55
CA PHE A 85 -7.25 17.76 -14.68
C PHE A 85 -5.98 17.10 -14.19
N TYR A 86 -4.88 17.77 -14.29
CA TYR A 86 -3.61 17.39 -13.69
C TYR A 86 -3.52 18.01 -12.31
N VAL A 87 -3.33 17.18 -11.31
CA VAL A 87 -3.27 17.57 -9.90
C VAL A 87 -1.87 17.34 -9.37
N VAL A 88 -1.24 18.39 -8.87
CA VAL A 88 0.01 18.32 -8.12
C VAL A 88 -0.30 18.52 -6.65
N SER A 89 0.08 17.59 -5.81
CA SER A 89 -0.08 17.64 -4.35
C SER A 89 1.29 17.82 -3.70
N GLN A 90 1.54 18.98 -3.12
CA GLN A 90 2.80 19.36 -2.47
C GLN A 90 2.59 19.38 -0.95
N PRO A 91 3.28 18.52 -0.17
CA PRO A 91 3.22 18.60 1.29
C PRO A 91 3.92 19.87 1.78
N ILE A 92 3.29 20.60 2.68
CA ILE A 92 3.78 21.83 3.28
C ILE A 92 3.56 21.84 4.78
N TYR A 93 4.32 22.68 5.46
CA TYR A 93 4.21 22.96 6.88
C TYR A 93 3.91 24.45 7.06
N ILE A 94 2.91 24.79 7.89
CA ILE A 94 2.49 26.17 8.14
C ILE A 94 2.67 26.45 9.63
N ILE A 95 3.46 27.45 9.96
CA ILE A 95 3.67 27.92 11.33
C ILE A 95 2.47 28.81 11.71
N LEU A 96 1.74 28.43 12.75
CA LEU A 96 0.70 29.26 13.36
C LEU A 96 1.26 30.10 14.51
N THR A 97 2.07 29.46 15.35
CA THR A 97 2.78 30.05 16.49
C THR A 97 4.13 29.37 16.63
N GLU A 98 5.01 29.87 17.52
CA GLU A 98 6.32 29.27 17.80
C GLU A 98 6.25 27.79 18.21
N LYS A 99 5.08 27.33 18.69
CA LYS A 99 4.87 25.96 19.18
C LYS A 99 3.88 25.14 18.34
N GLU A 100 3.22 25.76 17.36
CA GLU A 100 2.16 25.10 16.60
C GLU A 100 2.44 25.15 15.10
N ILE A 101 2.62 23.95 14.53
CA ILE A 101 2.84 23.74 13.09
C ILE A 101 1.72 22.87 12.55
N VAL A 102 1.01 23.36 11.54
CA VAL A 102 -0.01 22.60 10.80
C VAL A 102 0.63 21.94 9.60
N LYS A 103 0.38 20.64 9.47
CA LYS A 103 0.71 19.88 8.27
C LYS A 103 -0.46 19.96 7.30
N ALA A 104 -0.20 20.41 6.10
CA ALA A 104 -1.19 20.54 5.04
C ALA A 104 -0.61 20.10 3.69
N VAL A 105 -1.47 19.98 2.70
CA VAL A 105 -1.07 19.78 1.31
C VAL A 105 -1.59 20.91 0.47
N LEU A 106 -0.68 21.56 -0.27
CA LEU A 106 -1.02 22.50 -1.31
C LEU A 106 -1.34 21.72 -2.58
N GLU A 107 -2.59 21.75 -3.01
CA GLU A 107 -3.03 21.19 -4.29
C GLU A 107 -3.05 22.28 -5.34
N ILE A 108 -2.36 22.01 -6.45
CA ILE A 108 -2.32 22.84 -7.65
C ILE A 108 -2.97 22.01 -8.75
N ILE A 109 -4.01 22.56 -9.37
CA ILE A 109 -4.85 21.84 -10.32
C ILE A 109 -4.89 22.64 -11.61
N SER A 110 -4.55 22.00 -12.72
CA SER A 110 -4.66 22.56 -14.08
C SER A 110 -5.55 21.68 -14.94
N ARG A 111 -6.39 22.32 -15.72
CA ARG A 111 -7.07 21.64 -16.81
C ARG A 111 -6.03 21.25 -17.85
N THR A 112 -6.00 19.99 -18.20
CA THR A 112 -5.24 19.55 -19.37
C THR A 112 -6.06 19.96 -20.61
N SER A 113 -5.68 21.08 -21.21
CA SER A 113 -6.25 21.46 -22.49
C SER A 113 -5.72 20.49 -23.48
N ASP A 114 -6.49 19.46 -23.84
CA ASP A 114 -6.36 18.89 -25.15
C ASP A 114 -7.36 17.76 -25.41
N HIS A 115 -7.86 17.75 -26.60
CA HIS A 115 -8.70 16.85 -27.36
C HIS A 115 -8.28 15.36 -27.36
N LEU A 116 -7.63 14.88 -26.31
CA LEU A 116 -7.09 13.51 -26.25
C LEU A 116 -8.18 12.44 -26.10
N LEU A 117 -9.40 12.82 -25.70
CA LEU A 117 -10.48 11.87 -25.49
C LEU A 117 -11.82 12.47 -25.97
N GLU A 118 -12.04 12.44 -27.28
CA GLU A 118 -13.24 13.07 -27.90
C GLU A 118 -14.53 12.24 -27.73
N THR A 119 -14.44 10.96 -27.39
CA THR A 119 -15.63 10.10 -27.27
C THR A 119 -15.72 9.37 -25.93
N PRO A 120 -16.95 9.06 -25.44
CA PRO A 120 -17.14 8.26 -24.23
C PRO A 120 -16.45 6.88 -24.27
N ILE A 121 -16.31 6.30 -25.47
CA ILE A 121 -15.63 5.00 -25.69
C ILE A 121 -14.12 5.15 -25.47
N GLN A 122 -13.51 6.23 -25.95
CA GLN A 122 -12.08 6.51 -25.72
C GLN A 122 -11.81 6.76 -24.23
N GLN A 123 -12.71 7.46 -23.54
CA GLN A 123 -12.64 7.66 -22.10
C GLN A 123 -12.71 6.33 -21.34
N GLN A 124 -13.68 5.45 -21.66
CA GLN A 124 -13.79 4.12 -21.05
C GLN A 124 -12.56 3.26 -21.30
N ASN A 125 -12.04 3.25 -22.53
CA ASN A 125 -10.83 2.51 -22.87
C ASN A 125 -9.60 3.05 -22.14
N PHE A 126 -9.48 4.37 -22.00
CA PHE A 126 -8.39 5.00 -21.25
C PHE A 126 -8.48 4.69 -19.74
N PHE A 127 -9.69 4.73 -19.17
CA PHE A 127 -9.89 4.31 -17.77
C PHE A 127 -9.57 2.84 -17.55
N ALA A 128 -9.99 1.96 -18.47
CA ALA A 128 -9.66 0.54 -18.41
C ALA A 128 -8.14 0.34 -18.48
N LEU A 129 -7.46 1.05 -19.38
CA LEU A 129 -6.01 1.01 -19.52
C LEU A 129 -5.29 1.55 -18.27
N LEU A 130 -5.76 2.68 -17.69
CA LEU A 130 -5.20 3.21 -16.46
C LEU A 130 -5.37 2.25 -15.30
N ASN A 131 -6.56 1.66 -15.13
CA ASN A 131 -6.84 0.67 -14.09
C ASN A 131 -5.99 -0.59 -14.29
N GLU A 132 -5.86 -1.07 -15.52
CA GLU A 132 -5.00 -2.19 -15.86
C GLU A 132 -3.52 -1.88 -15.61
N THR A 133 -3.07 -0.69 -15.98
CA THR A 133 -1.70 -0.24 -15.71
C THR A 133 -1.44 -0.10 -14.22
N GLN A 134 -2.39 0.45 -13.45
CA GLN A 134 -2.29 0.50 -11.99
C GLN A 134 -2.26 -0.89 -11.37
N ARG A 135 -3.10 -1.81 -11.85
CA ARG A 135 -3.13 -3.20 -11.41
C ARG A 135 -1.78 -3.89 -11.66
N LYS A 136 -1.21 -3.75 -12.87
CA LYS A 136 0.13 -4.25 -13.23
C LYS A 136 1.24 -3.65 -12.36
N LEU A 137 1.09 -2.41 -11.87
CA LEU A 137 2.08 -1.80 -10.97
C LEU A 137 2.18 -2.50 -9.61
N TYR A 138 1.10 -3.14 -9.14
CA TYR A 138 1.01 -3.72 -7.80
C TYR A 138 0.94 -5.24 -7.78
N GLU A 139 0.77 -5.91 -8.91
CA GLU A 139 0.75 -7.38 -8.99
C GLU A 139 2.14 -7.94 -9.36
N ASP A 140 2.44 -9.11 -8.85
CA ASP A 140 3.59 -9.92 -9.26
C ASP A 140 3.22 -10.64 -10.56
N GLU A 141 4.01 -10.46 -11.60
CA GLU A 141 3.71 -10.97 -12.95
C GLU A 141 3.62 -12.51 -13.00
N LEU A 142 4.37 -13.20 -12.14
CA LEU A 142 4.37 -14.65 -12.13
C LEU A 142 3.15 -15.23 -11.39
N THR A 143 2.85 -14.69 -10.21
CA THR A 143 1.92 -15.31 -9.26
C THR A 143 0.54 -14.63 -9.23
N GLY A 144 0.43 -13.39 -9.70
CA GLY A 144 -0.80 -12.60 -9.69
C GLY A 144 -1.21 -12.06 -8.31
N VAL A 145 -0.44 -12.35 -7.25
CA VAL A 145 -0.62 -11.70 -5.95
C VAL A 145 0.07 -10.34 -5.94
N TYR A 146 -0.12 -9.56 -4.89
CA TYR A 146 0.55 -8.26 -4.81
C TYR A 146 2.08 -8.42 -4.81
N ASN A 147 2.77 -7.41 -5.35
CA ASN A 147 4.23 -7.33 -5.36
C ASN A 147 4.75 -6.48 -4.18
N ARG A 148 6.07 -6.39 -4.04
CA ARG A 148 6.73 -5.59 -3.01
C ARG A 148 6.36 -4.10 -3.06
N ARG A 149 6.04 -3.55 -4.24
CA ARG A 149 5.62 -2.15 -4.37
C ARG A 149 4.28 -1.90 -3.66
N TYR A 150 3.34 -2.84 -3.75
CA TYR A 150 2.09 -2.77 -3.00
C TYR A 150 2.33 -2.63 -1.50
N LEU A 151 3.29 -3.37 -0.94
CA LEU A 151 3.63 -3.29 0.48
C LEU A 151 4.12 -1.89 0.87
N ASN A 152 4.97 -1.27 0.04
CA ASN A 152 5.47 0.08 0.28
C ASN A 152 4.37 1.14 0.22
N GLU A 153 3.32 0.88 -0.54
CA GLU A 153 2.18 1.78 -0.72
C GLU A 153 0.93 1.31 0.07
N PHE A 154 1.06 0.23 0.85
CA PHE A 154 -0.05 -0.37 1.60
C PHE A 154 -0.78 0.63 2.48
N LEU A 155 -0.06 1.43 3.26
CA LEU A 155 -0.66 2.44 4.13
C LEU A 155 -1.47 3.46 3.34
N PHE A 156 -0.96 3.84 2.19
CA PHE A 156 -1.64 4.71 1.25
C PHE A 156 -2.92 4.08 0.70
N LEU A 157 -2.87 2.82 0.31
CA LEU A 157 -4.01 2.09 -0.24
C LEU A 157 -5.08 1.80 0.83
N GLN A 158 -4.70 1.62 2.10
CA GLN A 158 -5.63 1.45 3.22
C GLN A 158 -6.38 2.74 3.58
N HIS A 159 -5.78 3.91 3.38
CA HIS A 159 -6.52 5.18 3.47
C HIS A 159 -7.67 5.29 2.46
N LYS A 160 -7.59 4.55 1.36
CA LYS A 160 -8.63 4.46 0.34
C LYS A 160 -9.93 3.84 0.87
N ASN A 161 -9.84 2.88 1.75
CA ASN A 161 -10.96 2.04 2.17
C ASN A 161 -11.61 2.54 3.46
N SER A 162 -11.88 3.82 3.66
CA SER A 162 -12.73 4.43 4.72
C SER A 162 -12.72 3.79 6.13
N LYS A 163 -12.02 2.67 6.34
CA LYS A 163 -11.86 1.97 7.61
C LYS A 163 -10.41 1.57 7.78
N ILE A 164 -9.64 2.43 8.44
CA ILE A 164 -8.32 2.07 8.93
C ILE A 164 -8.49 0.87 9.86
N PRO A 165 -7.78 -0.25 9.63
CA PRO A 165 -7.89 -1.38 10.52
C PRO A 165 -7.40 -0.99 11.92
N GLU A 166 -8.16 -1.33 12.95
CA GLU A 166 -7.74 -1.10 14.33
C GLU A 166 -6.55 -2.00 14.70
N LYS A 167 -6.55 -3.22 14.15
CA LYS A 167 -5.51 -4.22 14.39
C LYS A 167 -4.85 -4.61 13.08
N LEU A 168 -3.54 -4.81 13.13
CA LEU A 168 -2.76 -5.26 11.98
C LEU A 168 -1.85 -6.42 12.40
N THR A 169 -1.81 -7.44 11.55
CA THR A 169 -0.84 -8.54 11.66
C THR A 169 -0.07 -8.66 10.37
N ILE A 170 1.24 -8.71 10.46
CA ILE A 170 2.15 -9.04 9.37
C ILE A 170 2.65 -10.46 9.60
N ILE A 171 2.48 -11.33 8.64
CA ILE A 171 3.07 -12.68 8.64
C ILE A 171 4.10 -12.70 7.51
N PHE A 172 5.35 -13.03 7.84
CA PHE A 172 6.42 -13.25 6.88
C PHE A 172 6.60 -14.75 6.69
N MET A 173 6.74 -15.19 5.45
CA MET A 173 6.87 -16.59 5.05
C MET A 173 8.02 -16.76 4.06
N ASP A 174 8.82 -17.82 4.24
CA ASP A 174 9.92 -18.23 3.37
C ASP A 174 9.80 -19.74 3.07
N LEU A 175 9.88 -20.11 1.81
CA LEU A 175 9.79 -21.52 1.41
C LEU A 175 11.07 -22.28 1.76
N GLN A 176 10.91 -23.47 2.30
CA GLN A 176 12.07 -24.31 2.60
C GLN A 176 12.57 -25.01 1.33
N ASN A 177 13.90 -24.98 1.15
CA ASN A 177 14.60 -25.69 0.07
C ASN A 177 14.15 -25.33 -1.36
N PHE A 178 13.52 -24.17 -1.58
CA PHE A 178 13.01 -23.80 -2.90
C PHE A 178 14.11 -23.74 -3.96
N LYS A 179 15.31 -23.28 -3.58
CA LYS A 179 16.47 -23.32 -4.49
C LYS A 179 16.80 -24.75 -4.93
N LEU A 180 16.79 -25.71 -4.00
CA LEU A 180 17.03 -27.13 -4.33
C LEU A 180 15.96 -27.67 -5.29
N ILE A 181 14.71 -27.26 -5.11
CA ILE A 181 13.61 -27.62 -6.03
C ILE A 181 13.92 -27.11 -7.44
N ASN A 182 14.31 -25.84 -7.58
CA ASN A 182 14.69 -25.26 -8.87
C ASN A 182 15.89 -25.97 -9.50
N ASP A 183 16.92 -26.25 -8.69
CA ASP A 183 18.13 -26.92 -9.16
C ASP A 183 17.86 -28.38 -9.61
N THR A 184 16.89 -29.05 -8.99
CA THR A 184 16.55 -30.45 -9.25
C THR A 184 15.52 -30.62 -10.37
N TYR A 185 14.46 -29.80 -10.37
CA TYR A 185 13.29 -29.97 -11.25
C TYR A 185 13.18 -28.87 -12.32
N GLY A 186 14.06 -27.88 -12.28
CA GLY A 186 14.10 -26.74 -13.19
C GLY A 186 13.14 -25.61 -12.80
N HIS A 187 13.46 -24.39 -13.26
CA HIS A 187 12.72 -23.16 -12.94
C HIS A 187 11.24 -23.20 -13.35
N LEU A 188 10.89 -23.92 -14.44
CA LEU A 188 9.49 -24.03 -14.87
C LEU A 188 8.61 -24.75 -13.83
N ILE A 189 9.16 -25.72 -13.12
CA ILE A 189 8.46 -26.41 -12.03
C ILE A 189 8.38 -25.48 -10.81
N GLY A 190 9.47 -24.79 -10.48
CA GLY A 190 9.47 -23.77 -9.43
C GLY A 190 8.43 -22.67 -9.65
N ASP A 191 8.31 -22.17 -10.87
CA ASP A 191 7.31 -21.17 -11.25
C ASP A 191 5.87 -21.67 -11.08
N LYS A 192 5.60 -22.92 -11.48
CA LYS A 192 4.29 -23.55 -11.24
C LYS A 192 3.99 -23.69 -9.76
N LEU A 193 4.99 -24.08 -8.96
CA LEU A 193 4.84 -24.17 -7.51
C LEU A 193 4.56 -22.82 -6.89
N LEU A 194 5.27 -21.76 -7.25
CA LEU A 194 5.02 -20.41 -6.76
C LEU A 194 3.58 -19.95 -7.06
N LYS A 195 3.07 -20.25 -8.27
CA LYS A 195 1.67 -19.98 -8.62
C LYS A 195 0.68 -20.72 -7.73
N ASN A 196 0.90 -22.04 -7.51
CA ASN A 196 0.06 -22.85 -6.64
C ASN A 196 0.08 -22.39 -5.19
N ILE A 197 1.27 -22.03 -4.69
CA ILE A 197 1.45 -21.49 -3.35
C ILE A 197 0.68 -20.17 -3.20
N ALA A 198 0.85 -19.24 -4.13
CA ALA A 198 0.16 -17.96 -4.12
C ALA A 198 -1.37 -18.14 -4.11
N GLN A 199 -1.91 -19.00 -4.97
CA GLN A 199 -3.34 -19.35 -5.01
C GLN A 199 -3.81 -19.96 -3.69
N THR A 200 -3.02 -20.86 -3.10
CA THR A 200 -3.31 -21.47 -1.80
C THR A 200 -3.37 -20.42 -0.69
N LEU A 201 -2.42 -19.50 -0.67
CA LEU A 201 -2.41 -18.40 0.30
C LEU A 201 -3.65 -17.51 0.15
N VAL A 202 -3.97 -17.08 -1.07
CA VAL A 202 -5.15 -16.24 -1.36
C VAL A 202 -6.45 -16.95 -0.96
N ALA A 203 -6.59 -18.23 -1.25
CA ALA A 203 -7.79 -19.01 -0.90
C ALA A 203 -7.98 -19.20 0.62
N ASN A 204 -6.95 -18.95 1.45
CA ASN A 204 -6.98 -19.12 2.90
C ASN A 204 -6.92 -17.81 3.71
N VAL A 205 -7.05 -16.67 3.05
CA VAL A 205 -7.19 -15.33 3.66
C VAL A 205 -8.51 -14.70 3.27
N ARG A 206 -8.92 -13.64 3.97
CA ARG A 206 -10.16 -12.91 3.66
C ARG A 206 -9.92 -11.92 2.52
N THR A 207 -10.97 -11.47 1.86
CA THR A 207 -10.91 -10.44 0.79
C THR A 207 -10.25 -9.14 1.24
N GLN A 208 -10.34 -8.82 2.52
CA GLN A 208 -9.72 -7.62 3.12
C GLN A 208 -8.25 -7.81 3.52
N ASP A 209 -7.78 -9.06 3.54
CA ASP A 209 -6.37 -9.39 3.82
C ASP A 209 -5.58 -9.32 2.49
N SER A 210 -4.27 -9.16 2.58
CA SER A 210 -3.42 -9.05 1.40
C SER A 210 -2.35 -10.12 1.40
N VAL A 211 -2.11 -10.74 0.24
CA VAL A 211 -0.99 -11.64 0.01
C VAL A 211 -0.02 -10.97 -0.96
N ILE A 212 1.24 -10.91 -0.59
CA ILE A 212 2.29 -10.17 -1.28
C ILE A 212 3.47 -11.11 -1.52
N ARG A 213 3.97 -11.16 -2.74
CA ARG A 213 5.27 -11.77 -3.02
C ARG A 213 6.36 -10.73 -2.80
N PHE A 214 7.16 -10.93 -1.76
CA PHE A 214 8.17 -9.97 -1.32
C PHE A 214 9.51 -10.16 -2.04
N GLY A 215 9.87 -11.40 -2.32
CA GLY A 215 11.10 -11.82 -3.01
C GLY A 215 10.87 -13.09 -3.81
N GLY A 216 11.95 -13.79 -4.17
CA GLY A 216 11.89 -15.01 -4.99
C GLY A 216 10.92 -16.06 -4.46
N ASP A 217 11.16 -16.53 -3.24
CA ASP A 217 10.42 -17.55 -2.49
C ASP A 217 9.83 -17.04 -1.18
N GLU A 218 9.81 -15.70 -1.01
CA GLU A 218 9.33 -15.01 0.18
C GLU A 218 7.97 -14.38 -0.05
N PHE A 219 7.04 -14.58 0.90
CA PHE A 219 5.71 -13.98 0.88
C PHE A 219 5.42 -13.23 2.19
N ILE A 220 4.65 -12.16 2.08
CA ILE A 220 4.09 -11.45 3.22
C ILE A 220 2.56 -11.54 3.15
N ILE A 221 1.94 -11.85 4.29
CA ILE A 221 0.49 -11.84 4.44
C ILE A 221 0.13 -10.76 5.43
N ILE A 222 -0.74 -9.83 5.04
CA ILE A 222 -1.25 -8.77 5.90
C ILE A 222 -2.68 -9.15 6.29
N LEU A 223 -2.90 -9.36 7.59
CA LEU A 223 -4.23 -9.61 8.14
C LEU A 223 -4.73 -8.35 8.84
N THR A 224 -5.92 -7.92 8.47
CA THR A 224 -6.60 -6.77 9.07
C THR A 224 -7.62 -7.21 10.11
N ASN A 225 -7.66 -6.50 11.26
CA ASN A 225 -8.61 -6.78 12.36
C ASN A 225 -8.62 -8.25 12.81
N CYS A 226 -7.46 -8.90 12.78
CA CYS A 226 -7.26 -10.22 13.35
C CYS A 226 -6.94 -10.09 14.85
N THR A 227 -7.44 -10.99 15.68
CA THR A 227 -7.06 -11.07 17.10
C THR A 227 -5.82 -11.95 17.26
N GLU A 228 -5.00 -11.65 18.25
CA GLU A 228 -3.72 -12.31 18.47
C GLU A 228 -3.88 -13.83 18.67
N ASP A 229 -4.91 -14.25 19.40
CA ASP A 229 -5.22 -15.67 19.69
C ASP A 229 -5.47 -16.51 18.43
N HIS A 230 -5.88 -15.88 17.32
CA HIS A 230 -6.15 -16.58 16.06
C HIS A 230 -4.96 -16.66 15.11
N ILE A 231 -3.85 -15.95 15.40
CA ILE A 231 -2.73 -15.85 14.47
C ILE A 231 -2.03 -17.21 14.34
N GLN A 232 -1.71 -17.85 15.46
CA GLN A 232 -1.03 -19.16 15.43
C GLN A 232 -1.89 -20.20 14.72
N TYR A 233 -3.18 -20.27 15.01
CA TYR A 233 -4.11 -21.16 14.31
C TYR A 233 -4.12 -20.92 12.79
N LYS A 234 -4.09 -19.65 12.36
CA LYS A 234 -4.02 -19.32 10.92
C LYS A 234 -2.71 -19.79 10.30
N ILE A 235 -1.58 -19.59 10.98
CA ILE A 235 -0.27 -20.06 10.52
C ILE A 235 -0.26 -21.57 10.38
N ASP A 236 -0.75 -22.30 11.38
CA ASP A 236 -0.79 -23.76 11.37
C ASP A 236 -1.69 -24.28 10.24
N LYS A 237 -2.82 -23.62 10.01
CA LYS A 237 -3.69 -23.92 8.88
C LYS A 237 -2.99 -23.68 7.53
N LEU A 238 -2.25 -22.58 7.38
CA LEU A 238 -1.49 -22.29 6.17
C LEU A 238 -0.38 -23.33 5.96
N LYS A 239 0.36 -23.70 7.02
CA LYS A 239 1.37 -24.79 6.96
C LYS A 239 0.76 -26.09 6.46
N ALA A 240 -0.39 -26.50 7.01
CA ALA A 240 -1.08 -27.71 6.58
C ALA A 240 -1.54 -27.65 5.12
N ARG A 241 -2.03 -26.49 4.66
CA ARG A 241 -2.45 -26.29 3.26
C ARG A 241 -1.28 -26.30 2.28
N LEU A 242 -0.16 -25.71 2.66
CA LEU A 242 1.07 -25.76 1.86
C LEU A 242 1.63 -27.18 1.82
N TYR A 243 1.65 -27.88 2.94
CA TYR A 243 2.08 -29.29 2.99
C TYR A 243 1.22 -30.22 2.12
N ALA A 244 -0.05 -29.89 1.90
CA ALA A 244 -0.90 -30.63 0.98
C ALA A 244 -0.47 -30.50 -0.50
N ILE A 245 0.42 -29.55 -0.84
CA ILE A 245 1.00 -29.39 -2.18
C ILE A 245 2.15 -30.39 -2.32
N CYS A 246 1.89 -31.50 -3.02
CA CYS A 246 2.92 -32.45 -3.39
C CYS A 246 3.50 -32.05 -4.74
N TYR A 247 4.81 -31.85 -4.83
CA TYR A 247 5.50 -31.48 -6.07
C TYR A 247 6.25 -32.63 -6.74
N ASP A 248 6.47 -33.73 -6.02
CA ASP A 248 6.95 -34.99 -6.56
C ASP A 248 6.22 -36.17 -5.91
N THR A 249 5.29 -36.75 -6.65
CA THR A 249 4.46 -37.87 -6.18
C THR A 249 5.25 -39.18 -6.02
N LYS A 250 6.37 -39.35 -6.75
CA LYS A 250 7.20 -40.56 -6.65
C LYS A 250 7.99 -40.58 -5.36
N SER A 251 8.53 -39.40 -4.96
CA SER A 251 9.33 -39.25 -3.74
C SER A 251 8.50 -38.72 -2.56
N ASN A 252 7.20 -38.51 -2.75
CA ASN A 252 6.29 -38.00 -1.74
C ASN A 252 6.79 -36.64 -1.11
N LEU A 253 7.29 -35.72 -1.96
CA LEU A 253 7.86 -34.49 -1.53
C LEU A 253 6.80 -33.36 -1.51
N HIS A 254 6.72 -32.67 -0.40
CA HIS A 254 5.71 -31.66 -0.07
C HIS A 254 6.34 -30.29 0.16
N ILE A 255 5.54 -29.23 -0.06
CA ILE A 255 5.96 -27.86 0.22
C ILE A 255 5.93 -27.60 1.72
N THR A 256 7.05 -27.11 2.23
CA THR A 256 7.19 -26.62 3.61
C THR A 256 7.69 -25.17 3.62
N ALA A 257 7.32 -24.43 4.65
CA ALA A 257 7.71 -23.02 4.80
C ALA A 257 7.94 -22.66 6.28
N ASN A 258 8.81 -21.69 6.50
CA ASN A 258 9.02 -21.07 7.79
C ASN A 258 8.15 -19.80 7.89
N PHE A 259 7.63 -19.53 9.08
CA PHE A 259 6.74 -18.41 9.34
C PHE A 259 7.23 -17.58 10.53
N GLY A 260 7.06 -16.28 10.43
CA GLY A 260 7.17 -15.38 11.55
C GLY A 260 6.06 -14.34 11.50
N TYR A 261 5.67 -13.77 12.62
CA TYR A 261 4.64 -12.75 12.62
C TYR A 261 4.93 -11.61 13.59
N SER A 262 4.30 -10.49 13.32
CA SER A 262 4.21 -9.34 14.23
C SER A 262 2.79 -8.84 14.25
N HIS A 263 2.27 -8.58 15.45
CA HIS A 263 0.90 -8.14 15.68
C HIS A 263 0.87 -6.81 16.40
N SER A 264 -0.13 -5.99 16.08
CA SER A 264 -0.46 -4.76 16.79
C SER A 264 -1.97 -4.66 17.03
N ASN A 265 -2.35 -4.53 18.29
CA ASN A 265 -3.74 -4.28 18.71
C ASN A 265 -4.19 -2.83 18.50
N LYS A 266 -3.25 -1.92 18.26
CA LYS A 266 -3.51 -0.50 17.95
C LYS A 266 -2.65 -0.11 16.76
N PHE A 267 -3.23 -0.17 15.58
CA PHE A 267 -2.53 0.21 14.37
C PHE A 267 -2.55 1.72 14.20
N ILE A 268 -1.37 2.32 14.19
CA ILE A 268 -1.17 3.73 13.84
C ILE A 268 -0.60 3.78 12.43
N LEU A 269 -1.24 4.52 11.54
CA LEU A 269 -0.83 4.67 10.15
C LEU A 269 0.51 5.40 10.06
N SER A 270 1.60 4.64 10.08
CA SER A 270 2.97 5.14 10.05
C SER A 270 3.86 4.17 9.31
N ASP A 271 4.63 4.66 8.33
CA ASP A 271 5.65 3.87 7.63
C ASP A 271 6.64 3.24 8.60
N ALA A 272 7.07 3.99 9.61
CA ALA A 272 8.00 3.50 10.63
C ALA A 272 7.41 2.31 11.41
N MET A 273 6.13 2.36 11.76
CA MET A 273 5.45 1.25 12.44
C MET A 273 5.35 0.03 11.53
N LEU A 274 4.94 0.20 10.27
CA LEU A 274 4.85 -0.89 9.30
C LEU A 274 6.21 -1.56 9.09
N GLN A 275 7.26 -0.78 8.87
CA GLN A 275 8.62 -1.30 8.72
C GLN A 275 9.11 -2.06 9.96
N THR A 276 8.82 -1.54 11.16
CA THR A 276 9.14 -2.22 12.41
C THR A 276 8.41 -3.56 12.53
N MET A 277 7.14 -3.62 12.14
CA MET A 277 6.36 -4.86 12.16
C MET A 277 6.90 -5.89 11.16
N ILE A 278 7.28 -5.47 9.96
CA ILE A 278 7.89 -6.33 8.94
C ILE A 278 9.21 -6.90 9.46
N GLN A 279 10.09 -6.07 10.01
CA GLN A 279 11.38 -6.51 10.59
C GLN A 279 11.21 -7.52 11.73
N LYS A 280 10.22 -7.33 12.61
CA LYS A 280 9.92 -8.29 13.69
C LYS A 280 9.43 -9.62 13.13
N ALA A 281 8.52 -9.60 12.15
CA ALA A 281 8.02 -10.81 11.52
C ALA A 281 9.14 -11.58 10.80
N ASP A 282 9.99 -10.89 10.04
CA ASP A 282 11.17 -11.46 9.38
C ASP A 282 12.13 -12.10 10.39
N SER A 283 12.48 -11.38 11.46
CA SER A 283 13.36 -11.90 12.51
C SER A 283 12.81 -13.16 13.18
N MET A 284 11.51 -13.23 13.41
CA MET A 284 10.85 -14.41 13.96
C MET A 284 10.90 -15.59 12.98
N MET A 285 10.58 -15.37 11.70
CA MET A 285 10.67 -16.36 10.63
C MET A 285 12.11 -16.90 10.49
N TYR A 286 13.11 -16.02 10.53
CA TYR A 286 14.49 -16.42 10.45
C TYR A 286 14.95 -17.29 11.63
N ASN A 287 14.43 -17.03 12.83
CA ASN A 287 14.68 -17.88 14.00
C ASN A 287 14.05 -19.26 13.84
N GLU A 288 12.82 -19.35 13.34
CA GLU A 288 12.19 -20.65 13.00
C GLU A 288 13.05 -21.42 11.99
N LYS A 289 13.50 -20.74 10.91
CA LYS A 289 14.39 -21.31 9.90
C LYS A 289 15.69 -21.86 10.47
N LYS A 290 16.31 -21.17 11.45
CA LYS A 290 17.52 -21.65 12.14
C LYS A 290 17.25 -22.90 12.98
N LEU A 291 16.12 -22.95 13.69
CA LEU A 291 15.74 -24.11 14.50
C LEU A 291 15.47 -25.32 13.63
N ALA A 292 14.76 -25.17 12.52
CA ALA A 292 14.49 -26.24 11.56
C ALA A 292 15.79 -26.84 11.00
N LYS A 293 16.80 -26.00 10.67
CA LYS A 293 18.10 -26.50 10.20
C LYS A 293 18.88 -27.25 11.27
N LYS A 294 18.81 -26.84 12.55
CA LYS A 294 19.49 -27.53 13.65
C LYS A 294 18.88 -28.92 13.91
N SER A 295 17.56 -29.04 13.85
CA SER A 295 16.88 -30.33 14.05
C SER A 295 17.22 -31.33 12.94
N LEU A 296 17.36 -30.91 11.70
CA LEU A 296 17.80 -31.77 10.59
C LEU A 296 19.24 -32.27 10.78
N ASN A 297 20.16 -31.43 11.24
CA ASN A 297 21.55 -31.82 11.47
C ASN A 297 21.74 -32.72 12.71
N SER A 298 20.81 -32.70 13.67
CA SER A 298 20.86 -33.56 14.86
C SER A 298 20.26 -34.94 14.64
N THR A 299 19.57 -35.18 13.52
CA THR A 299 18.98 -36.50 13.17
C THR A 299 19.93 -37.38 12.34
N PHE A 300 21.07 -36.83 11.94
CA PHE A 300 22.12 -37.54 11.15
C PHE A 300 23.41 -37.84 11.99
N ILE A 301 23.34 -37.74 13.30
CA ILE A 301 24.34 -38.25 14.25
C ILE A 301 23.71 -39.37 15.06
#